data_717847c066ae008a149854aac0c32055
#
_entry.id   717847c066ae008a149854aac0c32055
#
_cell.length_a   1.000
_cell.length_b   1.000
_cell.length_c   1.000
_cell.angle_alpha   90.00
_cell.angle_beta   90.00
_cell.angle_gamma   90.00
#
_symmetry.space_group_name_H-M   'P 1'
#
loop_
_entity.id
_entity.type
_entity.pdbx_description
1 polymer ?
#
loop_
_entity_poly.entity_id
_entity_poly.type
_entity_poly.pdbx_seq_one_letter_code
_entity_poly.pdbx_strand_id
1 'polypeptide(L)'
;MKNITYIISIILLGFVSVSCQKDLDQNPIDPDSFTQQDVFANAQQAKGALAKVYASLALTGQQGPAGQPDISDIDEGFSQFSRMLFNLNELTTDHAVIAWGDPGLQDLHGMYWTAGNDFTDAMYYRLAQTVSFANSFIENAEDLNSDQEVKYFIAEARFIRAYAYYNLMDLYANVPLVTKISTELPTQSNRQEIFDFVESELLDIQDKLKDSGTNEYGRVDKVAAWALLSRLYLNAETWIGTPRYNDCVHFSELAMNSSYHINTNDANGNGSAYDELFLADNNMNGAQNEFIFELNFDGQHSQTYGGTTFLIHAAVGGSMQPGDYGINGGWFGSRTTKNLVNKFGNADISALNNSIGGTVSNWGLVGDATPNGWSGPDVQMYETATNEYALYIELTSGSIKFRYDNNWGQNYGDTGADGTLDNGGDNIAIANPGIYFVTMDLNNMTYTIAPYKSDARAMFYTDGQSLEITDVSQFNEGYAVTKFKNIDVNGNQGSDSSGSFADTDLPLIRLAEVYLNYAEATLRGGNGSISTAVDKINELRTRAYGSNSGNITASDLNLDFVLDERSRELYWEGLRRTDLIRYGYFTSGSYLWPFKGNEANGTGVDSYRKIFPLPNNVIAINPNLQQNPGY
;
A
#
# COMPACT_ATOMS: atom_id res chain seq x y z
N MET A 1 36.00 -8.76 -79.85
CA MET A 1 35.93 -9.59 -78.63
C MET A 1 36.01 -8.80 -77.33
N LYS A 2 36.86 -7.78 -77.18
CA LYS A 2 36.96 -7.00 -75.93
C LYS A 2 35.65 -6.25 -75.51
N ASN A 3 34.88 -5.74 -76.49
CA ASN A 3 33.63 -4.99 -76.17
C ASN A 3 32.45 -5.89 -75.76
N ILE A 4 32.42 -7.17 -76.15
CA ILE A 4 31.39 -8.12 -75.73
C ILE A 4 31.63 -8.58 -74.30
N THR A 5 32.90 -8.68 -73.88
CA THR A 5 33.26 -9.04 -72.50
C THR A 5 32.84 -7.96 -71.51
N TYR A 6 32.98 -6.68 -71.85
CA TYR A 6 32.53 -5.55 -71.00
C TYR A 6 30.97 -5.48 -70.90
N ILE A 7 30.26 -5.78 -71.98
CA ILE A 7 28.78 -5.79 -71.96
C ILE A 7 28.26 -6.96 -71.09
N ILE A 8 28.85 -8.13 -71.19
CA ILE A 8 28.52 -9.30 -70.38
C ILE A 8 28.84 -9.05 -68.89
N SER A 9 29.99 -8.38 -68.57
CA SER A 9 30.34 -8.02 -67.20
C SER A 9 29.40 -6.97 -66.60
N ILE A 10 28.92 -6.00 -67.34
CA ILE A 10 27.94 -4.99 -66.89
C ILE A 10 26.57 -5.62 -66.67
N ILE A 11 26.14 -6.56 -67.52
CA ILE A 11 24.87 -7.30 -67.37
C ILE A 11 24.95 -8.24 -66.14
N LEU A 12 26.11 -8.91 -65.91
CA LEU A 12 26.29 -9.74 -64.70
C LEU A 12 26.30 -8.91 -63.40
N LEU A 13 26.90 -7.69 -63.43
CA LEU A 13 26.87 -6.79 -62.25
C LEU A 13 25.44 -6.25 -61.97
N GLY A 14 24.62 -6.05 -63.01
CA GLY A 14 23.24 -5.61 -62.90
C GLY A 14 22.28 -6.65 -62.29
N PHE A 15 22.60 -7.95 -62.42
CA PHE A 15 21.83 -9.05 -61.83
C PHE A 15 22.13 -9.31 -60.36
N VAL A 16 23.29 -8.91 -59.86
CA VAL A 16 23.70 -9.09 -58.45
C VAL A 16 23.09 -8.03 -57.53
N SER A 17 22.62 -6.89 -58.06
CA SER A 17 22.05 -5.81 -57.27
C SER A 17 20.52 -5.89 -57.04
N VAL A 18 19.83 -6.90 -57.56
CA VAL A 18 18.36 -7.03 -57.43
C VAL A 18 17.96 -8.18 -56.47
N SER A 19 18.93 -8.95 -55.96
CA SER A 19 18.66 -10.21 -55.25
C SER A 19 18.56 -10.08 -53.72
N CYS A 20 18.86 -8.94 -53.10
CA CYS A 20 18.96 -8.88 -51.65
C CYS A 20 17.88 -8.06 -50.91
N GLN A 21 16.93 -7.43 -51.60
CA GLN A 21 15.90 -6.64 -50.91
C GLN A 21 14.69 -7.46 -50.45
N LYS A 22 14.39 -8.59 -51.07
CA LYS A 22 13.27 -9.46 -50.69
C LYS A 22 13.59 -10.48 -49.62
N ASP A 23 14.87 -10.75 -49.34
CA ASP A 23 15.30 -11.69 -48.29
C ASP A 23 15.34 -11.05 -46.89
N LEU A 24 15.19 -9.73 -46.81
CA LEU A 24 15.10 -8.98 -45.55
C LEU A 24 13.65 -8.82 -45.06
N ASP A 25 12.68 -9.03 -45.92
CA ASP A 25 11.24 -8.95 -45.61
C ASP A 25 10.61 -10.37 -45.49
N GLN A 26 11.34 -11.33 -44.98
CA GLN A 26 10.81 -12.67 -44.73
C GLN A 26 9.99 -12.71 -43.46
N ASN A 27 8.75 -13.19 -43.53
CA ASN A 27 8.00 -13.54 -42.32
C ASN A 27 8.73 -14.68 -41.58
N PRO A 28 8.72 -14.69 -40.24
CA PRO A 28 9.28 -15.80 -39.47
C PRO A 28 8.74 -17.14 -39.97
N ILE A 29 9.63 -18.11 -40.20
CA ILE A 29 9.24 -19.47 -40.63
C ILE A 29 8.69 -20.27 -39.46
N ASP A 30 9.00 -19.87 -38.24
CA ASP A 30 8.50 -20.47 -37.00
C ASP A 30 7.02 -20.07 -36.81
N PRO A 31 6.08 -21.04 -36.80
CA PRO A 31 4.67 -20.75 -36.61
C PRO A 31 4.32 -20.18 -35.24
N ASP A 32 5.22 -20.27 -34.26
CA ASP A 32 5.07 -19.71 -32.92
C ASP A 32 5.67 -18.30 -32.82
N SER A 33 6.24 -17.75 -33.88
CA SER A 33 6.76 -16.38 -33.95
C SER A 33 5.72 -15.43 -34.52
N PHE A 34 5.32 -14.46 -33.71
CA PHE A 34 4.38 -13.40 -34.08
C PHE A 34 5.12 -12.16 -34.57
N THR A 35 4.71 -11.63 -35.71
CA THR A 35 5.17 -10.31 -36.16
C THR A 35 4.38 -9.21 -35.47
N GLN A 36 4.89 -7.97 -35.52
CA GLN A 36 4.15 -6.79 -35.05
C GLN A 36 2.75 -6.69 -35.69
N GLN A 37 2.62 -7.03 -36.97
CA GLN A 37 1.34 -7.04 -37.68
C GLN A 37 0.38 -8.10 -37.13
N ASP A 38 0.87 -9.23 -36.68
CA ASP A 38 0.05 -10.28 -36.06
C ASP A 38 -0.46 -9.83 -34.70
N VAL A 39 0.39 -9.20 -33.90
CA VAL A 39 0.06 -8.71 -32.54
C VAL A 39 -0.97 -7.56 -32.57
N PHE A 40 -0.99 -6.76 -33.63
CA PHE A 40 -1.92 -5.63 -33.80
C PHE A 40 -2.88 -5.83 -34.99
N ALA A 41 -3.25 -7.08 -35.32
CA ALA A 41 -4.16 -7.34 -36.42
C ALA A 41 -5.63 -6.97 -36.12
N ASN A 42 -6.04 -6.96 -34.88
CA ASN A 42 -7.39 -6.63 -34.41
C ASN A 42 -7.42 -6.29 -32.91
N ALA A 43 -8.58 -5.83 -32.39
CA ALA A 43 -8.74 -5.44 -30.99
C ALA A 43 -8.43 -6.56 -29.98
N GLN A 44 -8.77 -7.83 -30.30
CA GLN A 44 -8.51 -8.95 -29.40
C GLN A 44 -7.00 -9.19 -29.21
N GLN A 45 -6.23 -9.09 -30.28
CA GLN A 45 -4.78 -9.24 -30.22
C GLN A 45 -4.12 -8.02 -29.57
N ALA A 46 -4.60 -6.80 -29.89
CA ALA A 46 -4.17 -5.57 -29.22
C ALA A 46 -4.42 -5.63 -27.70
N LYS A 47 -5.53 -6.26 -27.23
CA LYS A 47 -5.78 -6.48 -25.81
C LYS A 47 -4.69 -7.34 -25.15
N GLY A 48 -4.20 -8.38 -25.85
CA GLY A 48 -3.07 -9.18 -25.38
C GLY A 48 -1.78 -8.36 -25.24
N ALA A 49 -1.53 -7.44 -26.19
CA ALA A 49 -0.40 -6.51 -26.10
C ALA A 49 -0.55 -5.49 -24.96
N LEU A 50 -1.79 -4.99 -24.70
CA LEU A 50 -2.08 -4.14 -23.56
C LEU A 50 -1.77 -4.84 -22.23
N ALA A 51 -2.10 -6.13 -22.11
CA ALA A 51 -1.79 -6.91 -20.91
C ALA A 51 -0.28 -6.89 -20.59
N LYS A 52 0.62 -6.85 -21.59
CA LYS A 52 2.06 -6.69 -21.39
C LYS A 52 2.41 -5.34 -20.75
N VAL A 53 1.68 -4.28 -21.06
CA VAL A 53 1.89 -2.94 -20.45
C VAL A 53 1.56 -2.99 -18.96
N TYR A 54 0.42 -3.56 -18.58
CA TYR A 54 0.05 -3.76 -17.16
C TYR A 54 1.04 -4.71 -16.45
N ALA A 55 1.38 -5.82 -17.08
CA ALA A 55 2.28 -6.83 -16.52
C ALA A 55 3.69 -6.29 -16.22
N SER A 56 4.12 -5.21 -16.87
CA SER A 56 5.40 -4.56 -16.56
C SER A 56 5.50 -4.03 -15.12
N LEU A 57 4.37 -3.75 -14.48
CA LEU A 57 4.29 -3.37 -13.07
C LEU A 57 4.11 -4.58 -12.12
N ALA A 58 3.59 -5.70 -12.62
CA ALA A 58 3.31 -6.88 -11.81
C ALA A 58 4.41 -7.94 -11.85
N LEU A 59 5.06 -8.12 -13.00
CA LEU A 59 6.00 -9.22 -13.26
C LEU A 59 7.42 -8.72 -13.56
N THR A 60 8.37 -9.64 -13.55
CA THR A 60 9.80 -9.40 -13.82
C THR A 60 10.30 -10.05 -15.12
N GLY A 61 9.41 -10.73 -15.84
CA GLY A 61 9.69 -11.37 -17.11
C GLY A 61 8.53 -12.26 -17.57
N GLN A 62 8.64 -12.83 -18.78
CA GLN A 62 7.58 -13.66 -19.37
C GLN A 62 7.65 -15.13 -18.96
N GLN A 63 8.76 -15.58 -18.37
CA GLN A 63 9.01 -16.99 -18.09
C GLN A 63 8.82 -17.35 -16.62
N GLY A 64 8.15 -16.49 -15.86
CA GLY A 64 7.93 -16.67 -14.44
C GLY A 64 9.10 -16.20 -13.57
N PRO A 65 9.02 -16.43 -12.25
CA PRO A 65 9.87 -15.78 -11.24
C PRO A 65 11.32 -16.25 -11.24
N ALA A 66 11.64 -17.40 -11.84
CA ALA A 66 12.99 -17.93 -11.97
C ALA A 66 13.39 -18.10 -13.45
N GLY A 67 12.72 -17.38 -14.35
CA GLY A 67 13.00 -17.37 -15.78
C GLY A 67 14.11 -16.39 -16.18
N GLN A 68 13.99 -15.85 -17.39
CA GLN A 68 14.87 -14.79 -17.84
C GLN A 68 14.30 -13.43 -17.42
N PRO A 69 15.04 -12.66 -16.59
CA PRO A 69 14.60 -11.32 -16.22
C PRO A 69 14.51 -10.42 -17.46
N ASP A 70 13.55 -9.51 -17.44
CA ASP A 70 13.39 -8.50 -18.50
C ASP A 70 14.21 -7.22 -18.26
N ILE A 71 14.91 -7.13 -17.12
CA ILE A 71 15.94 -6.13 -16.80
C ILE A 71 17.24 -6.87 -16.58
N SER A 72 18.26 -6.60 -17.44
CA SER A 72 19.58 -7.21 -17.33
C SER A 72 20.36 -6.61 -16.16
N ASP A 73 21.28 -7.40 -15.61
CA ASP A 73 22.22 -7.03 -14.56
C ASP A 73 21.58 -6.66 -13.20
N ILE A 74 20.28 -6.87 -13.04
CA ILE A 74 19.56 -6.72 -11.78
C ILE A 74 18.95 -8.08 -11.40
N ASP A 75 19.04 -8.46 -10.14
CA ASP A 75 18.41 -9.69 -9.64
C ASP A 75 16.89 -9.66 -9.89
N GLU A 76 16.37 -10.73 -10.48
CA GLU A 76 14.96 -10.84 -10.82
C GLU A 76 14.07 -10.72 -9.59
N GLY A 77 14.46 -11.32 -8.48
CA GLY A 77 13.66 -11.38 -7.26
C GLY A 77 13.33 -10.02 -6.67
N PHE A 78 14.15 -8.98 -6.89
CA PHE A 78 13.87 -7.65 -6.35
C PHE A 78 13.62 -6.56 -7.41
N SER A 79 13.63 -6.87 -8.71
CA SER A 79 13.38 -5.87 -9.76
C SER A 79 11.89 -5.61 -10.05
N GLN A 80 10.98 -6.26 -9.33
CA GLN A 80 9.53 -6.08 -9.47
C GLN A 80 9.09 -4.71 -8.90
N PHE A 81 8.18 -4.02 -9.62
CA PHE A 81 7.77 -2.64 -9.32
C PHE A 81 7.30 -2.43 -7.88
N SER A 82 6.33 -3.21 -7.40
CA SER A 82 5.75 -2.95 -6.07
C SER A 82 6.69 -3.32 -4.92
N ARG A 83 7.59 -4.30 -5.11
CA ARG A 83 8.67 -4.56 -4.15
C ARG A 83 9.62 -3.37 -4.07
N MET A 84 9.97 -2.76 -5.22
CA MET A 84 10.79 -1.54 -5.22
C MET A 84 10.02 -0.34 -4.66
N LEU A 85 8.71 -0.24 -4.92
CA LEU A 85 7.87 0.80 -4.34
C LEU A 85 7.89 0.73 -2.80
N PHE A 86 7.76 -0.47 -2.23
CA PHE A 86 7.91 -0.69 -0.79
C PHE A 86 9.31 -0.29 -0.30
N ASN A 87 10.36 -0.76 -0.97
CA ASN A 87 11.73 -0.47 -0.56
C ASN A 87 12.05 1.03 -0.58
N LEU A 88 11.55 1.78 -1.57
CA LEU A 88 11.88 3.19 -1.70
C LEU A 88 10.92 4.12 -0.93
N ASN A 89 9.67 3.72 -0.70
CA ASN A 89 8.66 4.58 -0.09
C ASN A 89 8.22 4.17 1.31
N GLU A 90 8.47 2.93 1.74
CA GLU A 90 8.17 2.46 3.09
C GLU A 90 9.45 2.19 3.90
N LEU A 91 10.40 1.41 3.34
CA LEU A 91 11.64 1.04 4.04
C LEU A 91 12.55 2.24 4.34
N THR A 92 12.47 3.33 3.57
CA THR A 92 13.21 4.57 3.84
C THR A 92 12.57 5.43 4.92
N THR A 93 11.54 4.95 5.62
CA THR A 93 10.68 5.73 6.53
C THR A 93 10.54 5.11 7.92
N ASP A 94 9.68 5.72 8.72
CA ASP A 94 9.29 5.23 10.04
C ASP A 94 8.35 4.00 10.01
N HIS A 95 7.94 3.53 8.83
CA HIS A 95 6.98 2.43 8.69
C HIS A 95 7.63 1.05 8.64
N ALA A 96 8.88 0.93 8.19
CA ALA A 96 9.48 -0.38 7.99
C ALA A 96 10.98 -0.43 8.27
N VAL A 97 11.43 -1.61 8.69
CA VAL A 97 12.84 -2.04 8.72
C VAL A 97 12.94 -3.45 8.13
N ILE A 98 14.14 -3.83 7.68
CA ILE A 98 14.37 -5.16 7.13
C ILE A 98 15.64 -5.78 7.71
N ALA A 99 15.58 -7.10 8.06
CA ALA A 99 16.67 -7.81 8.70
C ALA A 99 17.77 -8.27 7.72
N TRP A 100 17.46 -8.32 6.42
CA TRP A 100 18.38 -8.87 5.42
C TRP A 100 19.61 -7.98 5.22
N GLY A 101 20.75 -8.66 5.00
CA GLY A 101 22.05 -8.02 4.78
C GLY A 101 22.43 -7.87 3.32
N ASP A 102 21.48 -7.86 2.38
CA ASP A 102 21.76 -7.64 0.97
C ASP A 102 22.47 -6.31 0.76
N PRO A 103 23.53 -6.24 -0.07
CA PRO A 103 24.26 -5.01 -0.32
C PRO A 103 23.33 -3.89 -0.80
N GLY A 104 23.38 -2.74 -0.14
CA GLY A 104 22.56 -1.57 -0.47
C GLY A 104 21.13 -1.56 0.13
N LEU A 105 20.64 -2.67 0.67
CA LEU A 105 19.27 -2.72 1.23
C LEU A 105 19.18 -1.95 2.56
N GLN A 106 20.14 -2.14 3.46
CA GLN A 106 20.20 -1.40 4.73
C GLN A 106 20.50 0.09 4.53
N ASP A 107 21.15 0.45 3.41
CA ASP A 107 21.38 1.85 3.04
C ASP A 107 20.06 2.63 2.89
N LEU A 108 19.00 1.96 2.43
CA LEU A 108 17.67 2.55 2.28
C LEU A 108 17.09 2.90 3.65
N HIS A 109 17.08 1.94 4.58
CA HIS A 109 16.56 2.17 5.91
C HIS A 109 17.39 3.20 6.69
N GLY A 110 18.71 3.12 6.58
CA GLY A 110 19.64 4.07 7.20
C GLY A 110 19.74 5.42 6.49
N MET A 111 19.10 5.60 5.33
CA MET A 111 19.11 6.81 4.51
C MET A 111 20.53 7.28 4.10
N TYR A 112 21.43 6.34 3.75
CA TYR A 112 22.80 6.66 3.30
C TYR A 112 23.16 6.07 1.92
N TRP A 113 22.16 5.71 1.10
CA TRP A 113 22.35 5.18 -0.25
C TRP A 113 23.23 6.07 -1.13
N THR A 114 23.86 5.46 -2.12
CA THR A 114 24.72 6.13 -3.11
C THR A 114 24.16 5.95 -4.52
N ALA A 115 24.76 6.61 -5.51
CA ALA A 115 24.38 6.47 -6.92
C ALA A 115 24.68 5.08 -7.54
N GLY A 116 25.22 4.15 -6.79
CA GLY A 116 25.42 2.75 -7.19
C GLY A 116 24.57 1.79 -6.38
N ASN A 117 23.42 2.22 -5.85
CA ASN A 117 22.51 1.37 -5.11
C ASN A 117 21.59 0.61 -6.07
N ASP A 118 21.70 -0.73 -6.13
CA ASP A 118 20.96 -1.58 -7.07
C ASP A 118 19.44 -1.47 -6.93
N PHE A 119 18.90 -1.17 -5.74
CA PHE A 119 17.46 -1.03 -5.54
C PHE A 119 16.92 0.27 -6.15
N THR A 120 17.68 1.37 -6.07
CA THR A 120 17.31 2.61 -6.75
C THR A 120 17.39 2.45 -8.27
N ASP A 121 18.42 1.75 -8.76
CA ASP A 121 18.63 1.48 -10.18
C ASP A 121 17.51 0.57 -10.74
N ALA A 122 17.15 -0.49 -10.00
CA ALA A 122 16.08 -1.42 -10.38
C ALA A 122 14.73 -0.70 -10.59
N MET A 123 14.35 0.21 -9.70
CA MET A 123 13.11 0.99 -9.84
C MET A 123 13.15 1.90 -11.07
N TYR A 124 14.27 2.58 -11.29
CA TYR A 124 14.44 3.43 -12.47
C TYR A 124 14.27 2.64 -13.77
N TYR A 125 14.96 1.51 -13.89
CA TYR A 125 14.87 0.66 -15.09
C TYR A 125 13.47 0.07 -15.27
N ARG A 126 12.82 -0.37 -14.21
CA ARG A 126 11.44 -0.88 -14.27
C ARG A 126 10.46 0.17 -14.79
N LEU A 127 10.53 1.39 -14.30
CA LEU A 127 9.67 2.47 -14.76
C LEU A 127 10.00 2.90 -16.20
N ALA A 128 11.27 2.98 -16.57
CA ALA A 128 11.70 3.29 -17.94
C ALA A 128 11.23 2.21 -18.94
N GLN A 129 11.27 0.93 -18.54
CA GLN A 129 10.74 -0.18 -19.34
C GLN A 129 9.23 -0.07 -19.51
N THR A 130 8.50 0.24 -18.43
CA THR A 130 7.04 0.46 -18.47
C THR A 130 6.68 1.58 -19.46
N VAL A 131 7.41 2.70 -19.42
CA VAL A 131 7.26 3.80 -20.39
C VAL A 131 7.51 3.29 -21.83
N SER A 132 8.55 2.48 -22.05
CA SER A 132 8.87 1.93 -23.37
C SER A 132 7.77 1.01 -23.90
N PHE A 133 7.23 0.14 -23.05
CA PHE A 133 6.13 -0.75 -23.43
C PHE A 133 4.84 0.04 -23.76
N ALA A 134 4.52 1.06 -22.93
CA ALA A 134 3.38 1.91 -23.20
C ALA A 134 3.54 2.70 -24.52
N ASN A 135 4.72 3.27 -24.77
CA ASN A 135 5.00 3.97 -26.02
C ASN A 135 4.88 3.04 -27.23
N SER A 136 5.47 1.84 -27.15
CA SER A 136 5.36 0.83 -28.22
C SER A 136 3.91 0.44 -28.48
N PHE A 137 3.13 0.21 -27.41
CA PHE A 137 1.71 -0.12 -27.57
C PHE A 137 0.93 1.02 -28.25
N ILE A 138 1.10 2.26 -27.79
CA ILE A 138 0.38 3.43 -28.30
C ILE A 138 0.67 3.63 -29.79
N GLU A 139 1.96 3.57 -30.20
CA GLU A 139 2.34 3.72 -31.61
C GLU A 139 1.75 2.65 -32.50
N ASN A 140 1.77 1.39 -32.06
CA ASN A 140 1.31 0.26 -32.88
C ASN A 140 -0.21 0.10 -32.89
N ALA A 141 -0.90 0.54 -31.85
CA ALA A 141 -2.37 0.50 -31.76
C ALA A 141 -3.04 1.64 -32.55
N GLU A 142 -2.32 2.68 -32.96
CA GLU A 142 -2.87 3.85 -33.65
C GLU A 142 -3.55 3.49 -34.97
N ASP A 143 -3.03 2.51 -35.73
CA ASP A 143 -3.63 2.02 -36.97
C ASP A 143 -5.01 1.37 -36.75
N LEU A 144 -5.31 0.90 -35.54
CA LEU A 144 -6.58 0.32 -35.12
C LEU A 144 -7.52 1.33 -34.44
N ASN A 145 -7.17 2.59 -34.39
CA ASN A 145 -7.88 3.66 -33.69
C ASN A 145 -9.30 3.96 -34.24
N SER A 146 -9.76 3.28 -35.27
CA SER A 146 -11.17 3.27 -35.69
C SER A 146 -12.07 2.40 -34.78
N ASP A 147 -11.50 1.43 -34.07
CA ASP A 147 -12.18 0.57 -33.12
C ASP A 147 -12.32 1.26 -31.75
N GLN A 148 -13.53 1.26 -31.18
CA GLN A 148 -13.79 1.92 -29.89
C GLN A 148 -13.07 1.25 -28.72
N GLU A 149 -12.95 -0.08 -28.71
CA GLU A 149 -12.21 -0.78 -27.64
C GLU A 149 -10.72 -0.44 -27.71
N VAL A 150 -10.15 -0.33 -28.90
CA VAL A 150 -8.73 0.05 -29.06
C VAL A 150 -8.48 1.49 -28.57
N LYS A 151 -9.44 2.40 -28.75
CA LYS A 151 -9.33 3.75 -28.15
C LYS A 151 -9.25 3.71 -26.62
N TYR A 152 -10.05 2.85 -25.99
CA TYR A 152 -9.93 2.63 -24.54
C TYR A 152 -8.56 2.05 -24.18
N PHE A 153 -8.06 1.08 -24.91
CA PHE A 153 -6.73 0.48 -24.69
C PHE A 153 -5.60 1.51 -24.81
N ILE A 154 -5.67 2.40 -25.79
CA ILE A 154 -4.71 3.50 -25.95
C ILE A 154 -4.77 4.44 -24.74
N ALA A 155 -5.97 4.81 -24.27
CA ALA A 155 -6.14 5.64 -23.10
C ALA A 155 -5.58 4.97 -21.82
N GLU A 156 -5.79 3.68 -21.65
CA GLU A 156 -5.23 2.89 -20.54
C GLU A 156 -3.69 2.83 -20.60
N ALA A 157 -3.11 2.56 -21.77
CA ALA A 157 -1.65 2.57 -21.94
C ALA A 157 -1.05 3.96 -21.63
N ARG A 158 -1.74 5.05 -22.00
CA ARG A 158 -1.37 6.43 -21.64
C ARG A 158 -1.47 6.67 -20.14
N PHE A 159 -2.49 6.11 -19.46
CA PHE A 159 -2.57 6.15 -18.00
C PHE A 159 -1.37 5.45 -17.35
N ILE A 160 -1.03 4.24 -17.76
CA ILE A 160 0.12 3.49 -17.21
C ILE A 160 1.42 4.25 -17.45
N ARG A 161 1.60 4.89 -18.62
CA ARG A 161 2.74 5.77 -18.90
C ARG A 161 2.76 6.99 -17.97
N ALA A 162 1.63 7.64 -17.76
CA ALA A 162 1.52 8.78 -16.84
C ALA A 162 1.81 8.37 -15.40
N TYR A 163 1.36 7.19 -14.97
CA TYR A 163 1.65 6.63 -13.66
C TYR A 163 3.15 6.31 -13.49
N ALA A 164 3.80 5.76 -14.52
CA ALA A 164 5.24 5.54 -14.52
C ALA A 164 6.01 6.86 -14.41
N TYR A 165 5.62 7.90 -15.16
CA TYR A 165 6.24 9.24 -15.06
C TYR A 165 5.94 9.94 -13.73
N TYR A 166 4.76 9.73 -13.15
CA TYR A 166 4.46 10.19 -11.79
C TYR A 166 5.49 9.66 -10.79
N ASN A 167 5.76 8.34 -10.81
CA ASN A 167 6.74 7.71 -9.93
C ASN A 167 8.19 8.14 -10.26
N LEU A 168 8.56 8.25 -11.54
CA LEU A 168 9.86 8.77 -11.96
C LEU A 168 10.09 10.19 -11.45
N MET A 169 9.08 11.05 -11.53
CA MET A 169 9.14 12.43 -11.05
C MET A 169 9.24 12.50 -9.52
N ASP A 170 8.47 11.69 -8.78
CA ASP A 170 8.52 11.68 -7.31
C ASP A 170 9.88 11.18 -6.81
N LEU A 171 10.37 10.08 -7.38
CA LEU A 171 11.57 9.40 -6.90
C LEU A 171 12.86 10.08 -7.39
N TYR A 172 12.93 10.51 -8.68
CA TYR A 172 14.16 10.98 -9.32
C TYR A 172 14.11 12.44 -9.78
N ALA A 173 13.02 13.10 -9.68
CA ALA A 173 12.77 14.50 -10.07
C ALA A 173 13.00 14.77 -11.57
N ASN A 174 14.25 14.87 -12.01
CA ASN A 174 14.62 15.24 -13.37
C ASN A 174 14.99 13.98 -14.16
N VAL A 175 14.16 13.63 -15.13
CA VAL A 175 14.30 12.40 -15.92
C VAL A 175 14.05 12.66 -17.41
N PRO A 176 14.50 11.80 -18.32
CA PRO A 176 14.13 11.93 -19.73
C PRO A 176 12.62 11.80 -19.94
N LEU A 177 12.04 12.71 -20.70
CA LEU A 177 10.65 12.61 -21.15
C LEU A 177 10.61 12.03 -22.57
N VAL A 178 10.28 10.73 -22.66
CA VAL A 178 10.22 9.97 -23.91
C VAL A 178 8.79 9.48 -24.15
N THR A 179 8.17 9.98 -25.22
CA THR A 179 6.78 9.67 -25.58
C THR A 179 6.63 8.85 -26.86
N LYS A 180 7.75 8.50 -27.48
CA LYS A 180 7.83 7.70 -28.73
C LYS A 180 9.05 6.79 -28.68
N ILE A 181 9.02 5.71 -29.43
CA ILE A 181 10.19 4.85 -29.63
C ILE A 181 11.21 5.59 -30.51
N SER A 182 12.43 5.70 -30.05
CA SER A 182 13.53 6.39 -30.73
C SER A 182 14.87 5.70 -30.46
N THR A 183 15.78 5.81 -31.41
CA THR A 183 17.19 5.42 -31.27
C THR A 183 18.07 6.58 -30.80
N GLU A 184 17.54 7.78 -30.71
CA GLU A 184 18.28 8.96 -30.23
C GLU A 184 18.36 8.96 -28.72
N LEU A 185 19.50 9.41 -28.18
CA LEU A 185 19.69 9.60 -26.75
C LEU A 185 18.79 10.74 -26.26
N PRO A 186 17.84 10.49 -25.33
CA PRO A 186 16.90 11.50 -24.89
C PRO A 186 17.59 12.60 -24.06
N THR A 187 17.01 13.79 -24.09
CA THR A 187 17.39 14.88 -23.19
C THR A 187 16.66 14.78 -21.86
N GLN A 188 17.28 15.29 -20.80
CA GLN A 188 16.67 15.37 -19.48
C GLN A 188 15.63 16.49 -19.45
N SER A 189 14.45 16.17 -18.92
CA SER A 189 13.42 17.14 -18.56
C SER A 189 13.47 17.42 -17.06
N ASN A 190 13.14 18.66 -16.68
CA ASN A 190 13.05 19.02 -15.27
C ASN A 190 11.72 18.55 -14.65
N ARG A 191 11.63 18.58 -13.32
CA ARG A 191 10.46 18.08 -12.58
C ARG A 191 9.16 18.80 -12.98
N GLN A 192 9.21 20.10 -13.28
CA GLN A 192 8.03 20.88 -13.75
C GLN A 192 7.52 20.34 -15.09
N GLU A 193 8.42 20.10 -16.05
CA GLU A 193 8.04 19.58 -17.37
C GLU A 193 7.43 18.17 -17.28
N ILE A 194 7.93 17.33 -16.36
CA ILE A 194 7.33 16.00 -16.12
C ILE A 194 5.96 16.13 -15.45
N PHE A 195 5.82 17.05 -14.48
CA PHE A 195 4.53 17.35 -13.84
C PHE A 195 3.49 17.78 -14.89
N ASP A 196 3.84 18.74 -15.75
CA ASP A 196 2.96 19.26 -16.79
C ASP A 196 2.57 18.19 -17.80
N PHE A 197 3.50 17.27 -18.12
CA PHE A 197 3.21 16.13 -18.96
C PHE A 197 2.21 15.18 -18.30
N VAL A 198 2.44 14.77 -17.05
CA VAL A 198 1.53 13.85 -16.31
C VAL A 198 0.14 14.47 -16.19
N GLU A 199 0.06 15.76 -15.81
CA GLU A 199 -1.18 16.52 -15.73
C GLU A 199 -1.92 16.50 -17.07
N SER A 200 -1.25 16.89 -18.14
CA SER A 200 -1.85 16.99 -19.47
C SER A 200 -2.34 15.65 -20.02
N GLU A 201 -1.58 14.56 -19.79
CA GLU A 201 -1.99 13.21 -20.17
C GLU A 201 -3.27 12.79 -19.45
N LEU A 202 -3.31 12.94 -18.11
CA LEU A 202 -4.47 12.54 -17.31
C LEU A 202 -5.72 13.36 -17.64
N LEU A 203 -5.58 14.67 -17.82
CA LEU A 203 -6.69 15.56 -18.21
C LEU A 203 -7.23 15.23 -19.60
N ASP A 204 -6.36 14.83 -20.54
CA ASP A 204 -6.79 14.49 -21.90
C ASP A 204 -7.48 13.10 -21.96
N ILE A 205 -7.02 12.13 -21.15
CA ILE A 205 -7.56 10.77 -21.22
C ILE A 205 -8.77 10.51 -20.33
N GLN A 206 -9.08 11.35 -19.34
CA GLN A 206 -10.18 11.11 -18.39
C GLN A 206 -11.53 10.86 -19.07
N ASP A 207 -11.80 11.51 -20.21
CA ASP A 207 -13.02 11.32 -21.00
C ASP A 207 -12.88 10.29 -22.13
N LYS A 208 -11.68 9.69 -22.27
CA LYS A 208 -11.36 8.62 -23.22
C LYS A 208 -11.25 7.25 -22.56
N LEU A 209 -11.24 7.18 -21.25
CA LEU A 209 -11.32 5.96 -20.46
C LEU A 209 -12.78 5.53 -20.29
N LYS A 210 -13.01 4.26 -19.95
CA LYS A 210 -14.36 3.76 -19.64
C LYS A 210 -14.95 4.47 -18.43
N ASP A 211 -16.27 4.47 -18.36
CA ASP A 211 -17.00 5.03 -17.22
C ASP A 211 -16.73 4.25 -15.93
N SER A 212 -16.92 4.93 -14.80
CA SER A 212 -16.69 4.38 -13.45
C SER A 212 -17.28 2.98 -13.26
N GLY A 213 -16.45 2.01 -12.90
CA GLY A 213 -16.83 0.64 -12.62
C GLY A 213 -17.34 -0.17 -13.82
N THR A 214 -17.13 0.31 -15.06
CA THR A 214 -17.57 -0.40 -16.27
C THR A 214 -16.46 -1.13 -17.00
N ASN A 215 -15.21 -0.99 -16.57
CA ASN A 215 -14.10 -1.75 -17.13
C ASN A 215 -13.99 -3.13 -16.46
N GLU A 216 -13.20 -4.02 -17.05
CA GLU A 216 -12.83 -5.28 -16.42
C GLU A 216 -11.98 -5.01 -15.19
N TYR A 217 -12.17 -5.82 -14.14
CA TYR A 217 -11.32 -5.75 -12.93
C TYR A 217 -9.83 -5.86 -13.30
N GLY A 218 -8.98 -5.10 -12.60
CA GLY A 218 -7.55 -4.99 -12.93
C GLY A 218 -7.23 -4.01 -14.05
N ARG A 219 -8.24 -3.36 -14.66
CA ARG A 219 -8.07 -2.38 -15.74
C ARG A 219 -8.62 -1.02 -15.32
N VAL A 220 -7.86 0.03 -15.55
CA VAL A 220 -8.22 1.38 -15.14
C VAL A 220 -9.43 1.94 -15.89
N ASP A 221 -10.20 2.74 -15.20
CA ASP A 221 -11.27 3.57 -15.73
C ASP A 221 -11.00 5.06 -15.46
N LYS A 222 -11.97 5.95 -15.75
CA LYS A 222 -11.81 7.40 -15.56
C LYS A 222 -11.51 7.80 -14.11
N VAL A 223 -11.95 7.01 -13.13
CA VAL A 223 -11.73 7.32 -11.70
C VAL A 223 -10.26 7.17 -11.33
N ALA A 224 -9.54 6.24 -11.98
CA ALA A 224 -8.09 6.13 -11.80
C ALA A 224 -7.36 7.42 -12.23
N ALA A 225 -7.78 8.04 -13.34
CA ALA A 225 -7.21 9.33 -13.75
C ALA A 225 -7.53 10.44 -12.73
N TRP A 226 -8.75 10.51 -12.21
CA TRP A 226 -9.14 11.49 -11.18
C TRP A 226 -8.38 11.27 -9.86
N ALA A 227 -8.26 10.04 -9.40
CA ALA A 227 -7.55 9.71 -8.17
C ALA A 227 -6.04 10.02 -8.28
N LEU A 228 -5.43 9.74 -9.43
CA LEU A 228 -4.02 10.09 -9.67
C LEU A 228 -3.82 11.60 -9.80
N LEU A 229 -4.75 12.35 -10.41
CA LEU A 229 -4.75 13.82 -10.42
C LEU A 229 -4.88 14.39 -9.00
N SER A 230 -5.77 13.83 -8.17
CA SER A 230 -5.87 14.23 -6.76
C SER A 230 -4.52 14.07 -6.03
N ARG A 231 -3.86 12.90 -6.19
CA ARG A 231 -2.53 12.63 -5.61
C ARG A 231 -1.46 13.58 -6.17
N LEU A 232 -1.48 13.85 -7.47
CA LEU A 232 -0.55 14.76 -8.14
C LEU A 232 -0.67 16.19 -7.59
N TYR A 233 -1.89 16.69 -7.49
CA TYR A 233 -2.15 18.07 -7.02
C TYR A 233 -1.92 18.27 -5.53
N LEU A 234 -2.14 17.24 -4.70
CA LEU A 234 -1.79 17.29 -3.28
C LEU A 234 -0.30 17.55 -3.06
N ASN A 235 0.55 17.03 -3.94
CA ASN A 235 2.01 17.14 -3.85
C ASN A 235 2.60 18.30 -4.66
N ALA A 236 1.80 19.04 -5.42
CA ALA A 236 2.26 20.07 -6.37
C ALA A 236 3.13 21.16 -5.69
N GLU A 237 2.72 21.68 -4.52
CA GLU A 237 3.51 22.69 -3.80
C GLU A 237 4.91 22.17 -3.47
N THR A 238 5.02 20.90 -3.06
CA THR A 238 6.31 20.27 -2.72
C THR A 238 7.21 20.06 -3.94
N TRP A 239 6.63 19.71 -5.07
CA TRP A 239 7.39 19.33 -6.27
C TRP A 239 7.72 20.50 -7.18
N ILE A 240 6.78 21.43 -7.36
CA ILE A 240 6.88 22.53 -8.32
C ILE A 240 6.72 23.91 -7.66
N GLY A 241 6.63 23.97 -6.32
CA GLY A 241 6.52 25.22 -5.56
C GLY A 241 5.18 25.95 -5.73
N THR A 242 4.18 25.34 -6.38
CA THR A 242 2.88 25.95 -6.64
C THR A 242 1.78 25.10 -6.01
N PRO A 243 1.03 25.61 -5.02
CA PRO A 243 -0.07 24.89 -4.41
C PRO A 243 -1.24 24.71 -5.40
N ARG A 244 -1.77 23.49 -5.47
CA ARG A 244 -2.89 23.09 -6.33
C ARG A 244 -4.00 22.41 -5.51
N TYR A 245 -4.23 22.86 -4.26
CA TYR A 245 -5.15 22.19 -3.34
C TYR A 245 -6.62 22.27 -3.78
N ASN A 246 -7.04 23.31 -4.51
CA ASN A 246 -8.37 23.39 -5.09
C ASN A 246 -8.60 22.30 -6.16
N ASP A 247 -7.59 22.04 -6.97
CA ASP A 247 -7.65 21.00 -7.99
C ASP A 247 -7.65 19.61 -7.34
N CYS A 248 -6.87 19.42 -6.27
CA CYS A 248 -6.90 18.20 -5.47
C CYS A 248 -8.30 17.95 -4.90
N VAL A 249 -8.94 18.95 -4.30
CA VAL A 249 -10.32 18.85 -3.80
C VAL A 249 -11.28 18.47 -4.92
N HIS A 250 -11.22 19.17 -6.06
CA HIS A 250 -12.10 18.91 -7.20
C HIS A 250 -12.03 17.46 -7.71
N PHE A 251 -10.83 16.95 -7.96
CA PHE A 251 -10.65 15.59 -8.46
C PHE A 251 -10.93 14.52 -7.39
N SER A 252 -10.70 14.83 -6.12
CA SER A 252 -11.14 13.99 -5.02
C SER A 252 -12.67 13.88 -4.97
N GLU A 253 -13.40 15.00 -5.14
CA GLU A 253 -14.88 14.99 -5.17
C GLU A 253 -15.43 14.19 -6.34
N LEU A 254 -14.82 14.26 -7.52
CA LEU A 254 -15.19 13.42 -8.66
C LEU A 254 -15.05 11.92 -8.33
N ALA A 255 -13.91 11.54 -7.74
CA ALA A 255 -13.66 10.15 -7.37
C ALA A 255 -14.56 9.68 -6.21
N MET A 256 -14.79 10.52 -5.19
CA MET A 256 -15.69 10.21 -4.07
C MET A 256 -17.16 10.02 -4.47
N ASN A 257 -17.60 10.65 -5.57
CA ASN A 257 -18.95 10.56 -6.12
C ASN A 257 -19.07 9.50 -7.23
N SER A 258 -18.06 8.63 -7.40
CA SER A 258 -18.04 7.55 -8.38
C SER A 258 -18.79 6.30 -7.90
N SER A 259 -18.69 5.19 -8.65
CA SER A 259 -19.26 3.90 -8.25
C SER A 259 -18.43 3.19 -7.17
N TYR A 260 -17.18 3.60 -6.94
CA TYR A 260 -16.34 3.02 -5.89
C TYR A 260 -16.83 3.44 -4.50
N HIS A 261 -16.69 2.55 -3.53
CA HIS A 261 -17.09 2.80 -2.14
C HIS A 261 -16.18 2.05 -1.16
N ILE A 262 -16.11 2.56 0.07
CA ILE A 262 -15.36 1.91 1.14
C ILE A 262 -15.96 0.53 1.44
N ASN A 263 -15.12 -0.50 1.48
CA ASN A 263 -15.56 -1.84 1.87
C ASN A 263 -15.97 -1.85 3.35
N THR A 264 -17.22 -2.24 3.61
CA THR A 264 -17.78 -2.41 4.95
C THR A 264 -18.31 -3.83 5.17
N ASN A 265 -18.03 -4.74 4.22
CA ASN A 265 -18.43 -6.13 4.30
C ASN A 265 -17.40 -6.92 5.11
N ASP A 266 -17.70 -7.22 6.35
CA ASP A 266 -16.96 -8.13 7.22
C ASP A 266 -17.30 -9.58 6.80
N ALA A 267 -16.67 -10.05 5.72
CA ALA A 267 -17.01 -11.33 5.10
C ALA A 267 -16.48 -12.53 5.90
N ASN A 268 -15.39 -12.36 6.65
CA ASN A 268 -14.83 -13.39 7.51
C ASN A 268 -15.41 -13.39 8.95
N GLY A 269 -16.22 -12.37 9.31
CA GLY A 269 -16.91 -12.28 10.58
C GLY A 269 -16.03 -11.98 11.79
N ASN A 270 -14.84 -11.40 11.59
CA ASN A 270 -13.90 -11.09 12.67
C ASN A 270 -14.16 -9.74 13.36
N GLY A 271 -15.14 -8.96 12.89
CA GLY A 271 -15.56 -7.67 13.42
C GLY A 271 -14.92 -6.46 12.74
N SER A 272 -14.19 -6.65 11.65
CA SER A 272 -13.59 -5.59 10.83
C SER A 272 -13.63 -5.96 9.35
N ALA A 273 -14.05 -5.04 8.50
CA ALA A 273 -13.97 -5.18 7.04
C ALA A 273 -12.66 -4.62 6.46
N TYR A 274 -11.67 -4.30 7.29
CA TYR A 274 -10.41 -3.73 6.81
C TYR A 274 -9.45 -4.78 6.29
N ASP A 275 -9.38 -5.93 6.93
CA ASP A 275 -8.45 -7.00 6.56
C ASP A 275 -8.84 -7.71 5.26
N GLU A 276 -10.14 -7.74 4.89
CA GLU A 276 -10.58 -8.26 3.59
C GLU A 276 -9.92 -7.57 2.40
N LEU A 277 -9.48 -6.32 2.55
CA LEU A 277 -8.72 -5.60 1.51
C LEU A 277 -7.38 -6.27 1.17
N PHE A 278 -6.89 -7.16 2.02
CA PHE A 278 -5.53 -7.72 1.95
C PHE A 278 -5.49 -9.25 2.03
N LEU A 279 -6.62 -9.91 1.74
CA LEU A 279 -6.76 -11.37 1.66
C LEU A 279 -6.61 -11.88 0.21
N ALA A 280 -6.40 -13.18 0.06
CA ALA A 280 -6.19 -13.83 -1.25
C ALA A 280 -7.38 -13.70 -2.22
N ASP A 281 -8.57 -13.49 -1.71
CA ASP A 281 -9.82 -13.33 -2.47
C ASP A 281 -10.31 -11.86 -2.51
N ASN A 282 -9.44 -10.89 -2.28
CA ASN A 282 -9.79 -9.47 -2.25
C ASN A 282 -10.32 -8.91 -3.58
N ASN A 283 -10.17 -9.68 -4.66
CA ASN A 283 -10.78 -9.41 -5.96
C ASN A 283 -12.27 -9.78 -6.06
N MET A 284 -12.84 -10.47 -5.04
CA MET A 284 -14.23 -10.97 -5.09
C MET A 284 -14.97 -10.95 -3.75
N ASN A 285 -14.31 -10.62 -2.63
CA ASN A 285 -14.93 -10.63 -1.30
C ASN A 285 -15.68 -9.34 -0.93
N GLY A 286 -15.68 -8.33 -1.80
CA GLY A 286 -16.24 -6.99 -1.59
C GLY A 286 -15.18 -5.88 -1.60
N ALA A 287 -13.92 -6.20 -1.29
CA ALA A 287 -12.80 -5.28 -1.25
C ALA A 287 -12.52 -4.60 -2.60
N GLN A 288 -12.72 -5.32 -3.72
CA GLN A 288 -12.54 -4.81 -5.08
C GLN A 288 -13.37 -3.55 -5.38
N ASN A 289 -14.44 -3.29 -4.64
CA ASN A 289 -15.26 -2.09 -4.82
C ASN A 289 -14.59 -0.82 -4.27
N GLU A 290 -13.53 -0.96 -3.48
CA GLU A 290 -12.72 0.16 -2.98
C GLU A 290 -11.48 0.40 -3.85
N PHE A 291 -11.04 -0.59 -4.64
CA PHE A 291 -9.82 -0.51 -5.46
C PHE A 291 -10.09 0.27 -6.74
N ILE A 292 -9.35 1.35 -6.92
CA ILE A 292 -9.44 2.23 -8.11
C ILE A 292 -8.36 1.84 -9.14
N PHE A 293 -7.22 1.42 -8.65
CA PHE A 293 -6.13 0.87 -9.45
C PHE A 293 -5.34 -0.12 -8.61
N GLU A 294 -5.21 -1.35 -9.07
CA GLU A 294 -4.53 -2.45 -8.40
C GLU A 294 -3.60 -3.23 -9.34
N LEU A 295 -2.67 -3.98 -8.76
CA LEU A 295 -1.90 -5.00 -9.43
C LEU A 295 -2.49 -6.36 -9.08
N ASN A 296 -2.92 -7.07 -10.11
CA ASN A 296 -3.49 -8.41 -9.96
C ASN A 296 -2.39 -9.45 -9.87
N PHE A 297 -2.52 -10.33 -8.88
CA PHE A 297 -1.64 -11.48 -8.69
C PHE A 297 -2.46 -12.77 -8.71
N ASP A 298 -1.84 -13.83 -9.25
CA ASP A 298 -2.40 -15.17 -9.34
C ASP A 298 -1.23 -16.14 -9.11
N GLY A 299 -1.28 -16.87 -8.02
CA GLY A 299 -0.22 -17.78 -7.60
C GLY A 299 0.13 -18.89 -8.60
N GLN A 300 -0.69 -19.07 -9.65
CA GLN A 300 -0.45 -20.06 -10.70
C GLN A 300 0.07 -19.44 -12.02
N HIS A 301 -0.44 -18.26 -12.41
CA HIS A 301 -0.22 -17.70 -13.76
C HIS A 301 0.64 -16.42 -13.76
N SER A 302 0.59 -15.61 -12.69
CA SER A 302 1.35 -14.37 -12.58
C SER A 302 2.34 -14.41 -11.41
N GLN A 303 3.15 -15.45 -11.37
CA GLN A 303 4.12 -15.71 -10.30
C GLN A 303 5.27 -14.71 -10.28
N THR A 304 5.59 -14.18 -9.09
CA THR A 304 6.72 -13.28 -8.86
C THR A 304 7.21 -13.38 -7.42
N TYR A 305 8.51 -13.17 -7.19
CA TYR A 305 9.09 -12.95 -5.84
C TYR A 305 8.95 -11.49 -5.37
N GLY A 306 8.23 -10.65 -6.11
CA GLY A 306 7.78 -9.32 -5.71
C GLY A 306 6.32 -9.33 -5.25
N GLY A 307 5.64 -8.19 -5.39
CA GLY A 307 4.23 -8.06 -5.08
C GLY A 307 3.86 -8.43 -3.65
N THR A 308 2.67 -8.95 -3.50
CA THR A 308 2.15 -9.42 -2.22
C THR A 308 2.85 -10.70 -1.74
N THR A 309 3.40 -11.52 -2.64
CA THR A 309 4.31 -12.62 -2.26
C THR A 309 5.45 -12.09 -1.39
N PHE A 310 6.14 -11.02 -1.82
CA PHE A 310 7.19 -10.40 -1.02
C PHE A 310 6.65 -9.85 0.31
N LEU A 311 5.55 -9.09 0.28
CA LEU A 311 5.00 -8.45 1.47
C LEU A 311 4.61 -9.47 2.55
N ILE A 312 4.08 -10.63 2.15
CA ILE A 312 3.66 -11.68 3.07
C ILE A 312 4.87 -12.47 3.59
N HIS A 313 5.66 -13.06 2.68
CA HIS A 313 6.79 -13.91 3.07
C HIS A 313 7.86 -13.16 3.86
N ALA A 314 8.19 -11.91 3.47
CA ALA A 314 9.18 -11.11 4.17
C ALA A 314 8.76 -10.73 5.59
N ALA A 315 7.46 -10.64 5.86
CA ALA A 315 6.91 -10.28 7.17
C ALA A 315 6.72 -11.47 8.11
N VAL A 316 6.86 -12.72 7.64
CA VAL A 316 6.65 -13.92 8.45
C VAL A 316 7.98 -14.50 8.91
N GLY A 317 8.05 -14.88 10.21
CA GLY A 317 9.25 -15.46 10.82
C GLY A 317 9.09 -15.67 12.32
N GLY A 318 10.16 -16.07 13.00
CA GLY A 318 10.17 -16.29 14.45
C GLY A 318 9.18 -17.38 14.89
N SER A 319 8.27 -17.06 15.80
CA SER A 319 7.22 -17.96 16.32
C SER A 319 5.97 -18.04 15.44
N MET A 320 5.87 -17.19 14.38
CA MET A 320 4.74 -17.16 13.47
C MET A 320 4.60 -18.49 12.71
N GLN A 321 3.36 -18.95 12.53
CA GLN A 321 3.07 -20.16 11.76
C GLN A 321 2.77 -19.78 10.31
N PRO A 322 3.60 -20.17 9.31
CA PRO A 322 3.43 -19.75 7.92
C PRO A 322 2.05 -20.10 7.34
N GLY A 323 1.44 -21.22 7.76
CA GLY A 323 0.11 -21.65 7.33
C GLY A 323 -1.01 -20.65 7.68
N ASP A 324 -0.88 -19.88 8.78
CA ASP A 324 -1.84 -18.84 9.18
C ASP A 324 -1.86 -17.64 8.20
N TYR A 325 -0.86 -17.58 7.34
CA TYR A 325 -0.68 -16.56 6.32
C TYR A 325 -0.80 -17.10 4.89
N GLY A 326 -1.16 -18.39 4.72
CA GLY A 326 -1.35 -19.05 3.44
C GLY A 326 -0.06 -19.27 2.64
N ILE A 327 1.09 -19.45 3.32
CA ILE A 327 2.42 -19.59 2.70
C ILE A 327 3.17 -20.81 3.25
N ASN A 328 4.18 -21.27 2.50
CA ASN A 328 4.99 -22.45 2.87
C ASN A 328 6.15 -22.14 3.83
N GLY A 329 6.53 -20.87 3.99
CA GLY A 329 7.64 -20.47 4.85
C GLY A 329 7.83 -18.96 4.89
N GLY A 330 8.28 -18.46 6.03
CA GLY A 330 8.64 -17.05 6.19
C GLY A 330 10.09 -16.76 5.77
N TRP A 331 10.36 -15.50 5.36
CA TRP A 331 11.70 -15.06 4.97
C TRP A 331 12.40 -14.20 6.03
N PHE A 332 11.79 -13.96 7.19
CA PHE A 332 12.40 -13.28 8.34
C PHE A 332 12.98 -11.91 8.00
N GLY A 333 12.28 -11.10 7.22
CA GLY A 333 12.78 -9.84 6.68
C GLY A 333 12.17 -8.61 7.31
N SER A 334 10.96 -8.27 6.88
CA SER A 334 10.32 -6.97 7.13
C SER A 334 9.59 -6.92 8.47
N ARG A 335 9.77 -5.83 9.21
CA ARG A 335 9.06 -5.48 10.45
C ARG A 335 8.74 -3.99 10.44
N THR A 336 7.93 -3.55 11.41
CA THR A 336 7.67 -2.13 11.60
C THR A 336 8.39 -1.56 12.81
N THR A 337 8.46 -0.23 12.86
CA THR A 337 9.05 0.50 13.98
C THR A 337 7.99 0.91 15.01
N LYS A 338 8.42 1.28 16.20
CA LYS A 338 7.56 1.84 17.24
C LYS A 338 6.81 3.10 16.79
N ASN A 339 7.35 3.85 15.82
CA ASN A 339 6.71 5.07 15.33
C ASN A 339 5.36 4.77 14.65
N LEU A 340 5.26 3.67 13.89
CA LEU A 340 3.99 3.26 13.31
C LEU A 340 3.06 2.68 14.39
N VAL A 341 3.55 1.73 15.19
CA VAL A 341 2.74 1.05 16.22
C VAL A 341 2.07 2.04 17.16
N ASN A 342 2.82 3.05 17.62
CA ASN A 342 2.31 4.05 18.56
C ASN A 342 1.19 4.93 17.98
N LYS A 343 0.99 4.96 16.65
CA LYS A 343 -0.12 5.72 16.02
C LYS A 343 -1.49 5.07 16.22
N PHE A 344 -1.53 3.79 16.53
CA PHE A 344 -2.78 3.06 16.81
C PHE A 344 -3.26 3.21 18.26
N GLY A 345 -2.50 3.93 19.08
CA GLY A 345 -2.71 4.00 20.52
C GLY A 345 -2.30 2.68 21.20
N ASN A 346 -1.77 2.78 22.39
CA ASN A 346 -1.70 1.62 23.26
C ASN A 346 -3.12 1.36 23.78
N ALA A 347 -3.57 0.11 23.74
CA ALA A 347 -4.60 -0.36 24.64
C ALA A 347 -3.98 -0.45 26.07
N ASP A 348 -3.32 0.61 26.52
CA ASP A 348 -2.83 0.75 27.88
C ASP A 348 -4.05 0.93 28.78
N ILE A 349 -4.43 -0.17 29.43
CA ILE A 349 -5.56 -0.20 30.36
C ILE A 349 -5.42 0.89 31.42
N SER A 350 -4.20 1.25 31.84
CA SER A 350 -3.96 2.33 32.78
C SER A 350 -4.32 3.68 32.19
N ALA A 351 -3.94 3.94 30.93
CA ALA A 351 -4.32 5.18 30.23
C ALA A 351 -5.83 5.25 29.97
N LEU A 352 -6.44 4.13 29.57
CA LEU A 352 -7.89 4.03 29.40
C LEU A 352 -8.63 4.32 30.71
N ASN A 353 -8.21 3.70 31.81
CA ASN A 353 -8.79 3.94 33.13
C ASN A 353 -8.61 5.38 33.63
N ASN A 354 -7.47 5.99 33.35
CA ASN A 354 -7.25 7.41 33.66
C ASN A 354 -8.19 8.34 32.87
N SER A 355 -8.62 7.94 31.68
CA SER A 355 -9.56 8.71 30.85
C SER A 355 -11.02 8.66 31.33
N ILE A 356 -11.38 7.70 32.19
CA ILE A 356 -12.73 7.57 32.76
C ILE A 356 -13.13 8.81 33.57
N GLY A 357 -12.15 9.49 34.22
CA GLY A 357 -12.40 10.71 34.96
C GLY A 357 -13.10 10.54 36.34
N GLY A 358 -13.24 9.28 36.78
CA GLY A 358 -13.85 8.95 38.08
C GLY A 358 -12.83 8.85 39.23
N THR A 359 -13.31 8.55 40.42
CA THR A 359 -12.48 8.24 41.61
C THR A 359 -12.46 6.75 41.89
N VAL A 360 -11.31 6.22 42.31
CA VAL A 360 -11.19 4.79 42.68
C VAL A 360 -12.20 4.45 43.78
N SER A 361 -12.99 3.40 43.55
CA SER A 361 -14.05 2.97 44.47
C SER A 361 -13.67 1.69 45.22
N ASN A 362 -14.48 1.32 46.21
CA ASN A 362 -14.36 0.00 46.87
C ASN A 362 -15.08 -1.13 46.09
N TRP A 363 -15.82 -0.81 45.01
CA TRP A 363 -16.34 -1.83 44.12
C TRP A 363 -15.24 -2.31 43.17
N GLY A 364 -15.21 -3.61 42.90
CA GLY A 364 -14.25 -4.21 42.00
C GLY A 364 -14.81 -5.46 41.33
N LEU A 365 -14.06 -5.94 40.32
CA LEU A 365 -14.31 -7.16 39.60
C LEU A 365 -13.45 -8.30 40.16
N VAL A 366 -14.08 -9.45 40.38
CA VAL A 366 -13.46 -10.70 40.84
C VAL A 366 -13.95 -11.84 39.96
N GLY A 367 -13.13 -12.84 39.71
CA GLY A 367 -13.51 -14.00 38.91
C GLY A 367 -12.32 -14.63 38.22
N ASP A 368 -12.49 -15.86 37.73
CA ASP A 368 -11.44 -16.59 37.01
C ASP A 368 -11.13 -15.95 35.65
N ALA A 369 -12.02 -15.11 35.11
CA ALA A 369 -11.72 -14.28 33.95
C ALA A 369 -10.85 -13.04 34.28
N THR A 370 -10.71 -12.62 35.55
CA THR A 370 -9.88 -11.47 35.94
C THR A 370 -8.43 -11.87 36.21
N PRO A 371 -7.44 -10.94 36.12
CA PRO A 371 -6.04 -11.24 36.38
C PRO A 371 -5.76 -11.88 37.77
N ASN A 372 -6.58 -11.58 38.77
CA ASN A 372 -6.36 -11.99 40.16
C ASN A 372 -7.22 -13.20 40.57
N GLY A 373 -8.06 -13.71 39.68
CA GLY A 373 -8.96 -14.84 39.95
C GLY A 373 -9.96 -14.59 41.08
N TRP A 374 -10.60 -15.67 41.60
CA TRP A 374 -11.62 -15.59 42.67
C TRP A 374 -11.07 -15.21 44.03
N SER A 375 -9.76 -15.29 44.21
CA SER A 375 -9.10 -14.98 45.50
C SER A 375 -8.87 -13.47 45.71
N GLY A 376 -8.85 -12.69 44.63
CA GLY A 376 -8.56 -11.29 44.64
C GLY A 376 -7.06 -10.97 44.88
N PRO A 377 -6.66 -9.70 45.10
CA PRO A 377 -7.55 -8.55 45.33
C PRO A 377 -8.41 -8.23 44.10
N ASP A 378 -9.61 -7.67 44.32
CA ASP A 378 -10.50 -7.27 43.24
C ASP A 378 -9.85 -6.17 42.38
N VAL A 379 -10.10 -6.18 41.08
CA VAL A 379 -9.69 -5.09 40.21
C VAL A 379 -10.69 -3.94 40.39
N GLN A 380 -10.21 -2.86 41.06
CA GLN A 380 -11.07 -1.76 41.47
C GLN A 380 -11.68 -0.99 40.29
N MET A 381 -12.96 -0.67 40.43
CA MET A 381 -13.68 0.19 39.49
C MET A 381 -13.55 1.67 39.88
N TYR A 382 -13.84 2.55 38.95
CA TYR A 382 -13.87 4.00 39.15
C TYR A 382 -15.32 4.46 39.26
N GLU A 383 -15.64 5.22 40.34
CA GLU A 383 -16.95 5.86 40.48
C GLU A 383 -17.00 7.12 39.60
N THR A 384 -17.85 7.09 38.59
CA THR A 384 -18.02 8.15 37.59
C THR A 384 -19.14 9.12 37.96
N ALA A 385 -20.15 8.60 38.64
CA ALA A 385 -21.22 9.36 39.27
C ALA A 385 -21.71 8.56 40.49
N THR A 386 -22.57 9.15 41.33
CA THR A 386 -23.10 8.47 42.51
C THR A 386 -23.74 7.14 42.18
N ASN A 387 -23.18 6.02 42.68
CA ASN A 387 -23.60 4.65 42.43
C ASN A 387 -23.40 4.17 40.95
N GLU A 388 -22.62 4.88 40.15
CA GLU A 388 -22.25 4.49 38.80
C GLU A 388 -20.74 4.25 38.71
N TYR A 389 -20.34 3.10 38.17
CA TYR A 389 -18.97 2.64 38.18
C TYR A 389 -18.55 2.18 36.80
N ALA A 390 -17.29 2.40 36.45
CA ALA A 390 -16.71 1.95 35.17
C ALA A 390 -15.28 1.44 35.35
N LEU A 391 -14.86 0.56 34.44
CA LEU A 391 -13.51 -0.02 34.43
C LEU A 391 -13.17 -0.53 33.02
N TYR A 392 -11.98 -0.20 32.54
CA TYR A 392 -11.35 -0.98 31.46
C TYR A 392 -10.49 -2.08 32.06
N ILE A 393 -10.67 -3.30 31.63
CA ILE A 393 -9.99 -4.49 32.16
C ILE A 393 -9.74 -5.52 31.06
N GLU A 394 -8.59 -6.17 31.08
CA GLU A 394 -8.33 -7.36 30.29
C GLU A 394 -8.95 -8.57 31.01
N LEU A 395 -9.83 -9.29 30.30
CA LEU A 395 -10.47 -10.51 30.78
C LEU A 395 -10.09 -11.69 29.89
N THR A 396 -9.94 -12.86 30.52
CA THR A 396 -9.83 -14.14 29.83
C THR A 396 -11.22 -14.81 29.72
N SER A 397 -11.34 -15.91 28.97
CA SER A 397 -12.57 -16.73 29.02
C SER A 397 -12.76 -17.26 30.43
N GLY A 398 -13.97 -17.16 30.96
CA GLY A 398 -14.29 -17.54 32.34
C GLY A 398 -15.53 -16.84 32.86
N SER A 399 -15.50 -16.39 34.11
CA SER A 399 -16.62 -15.71 34.76
C SER A 399 -16.14 -14.58 35.68
N ILE A 400 -17.00 -13.61 35.90
CA ILE A 400 -16.80 -12.50 36.82
C ILE A 400 -17.98 -12.29 37.76
N LYS A 401 -17.74 -11.55 38.84
CA LYS A 401 -18.74 -10.91 39.70
C LYS A 401 -18.28 -9.54 40.11
N PHE A 402 -19.22 -8.68 40.50
CA PHE A 402 -18.95 -7.42 41.18
C PHE A 402 -18.91 -7.67 42.68
N ARG A 403 -17.89 -7.16 43.38
CA ARG A 403 -17.73 -7.35 44.80
C ARG A 403 -17.29 -6.05 45.49
N TYR A 404 -17.84 -5.75 46.70
CA TYR A 404 -17.52 -4.58 47.46
C TYR A 404 -16.46 -4.90 48.53
N ASP A 405 -15.43 -4.07 48.61
CA ASP A 405 -14.38 -4.12 49.63
C ASP A 405 -13.70 -5.51 49.78
N ASN A 406 -13.51 -6.21 48.66
CA ASN A 406 -12.97 -7.58 48.59
C ASN A 406 -13.74 -8.58 49.49
N ASN A 407 -15.00 -8.33 49.79
CA ASN A 407 -15.80 -9.10 50.77
C ASN A 407 -17.05 -9.72 50.13
N TRP A 408 -17.20 -11.03 50.31
CA TRP A 408 -18.36 -11.77 49.78
C TRP A 408 -19.71 -11.43 50.44
N GLY A 409 -19.69 -10.68 51.55
CA GLY A 409 -20.91 -10.21 52.20
C GLY A 409 -21.73 -9.22 51.35
N GLN A 410 -21.13 -8.56 50.36
CA GLN A 410 -21.80 -7.71 49.42
C GLN A 410 -21.20 -7.97 48.01
N ASN A 411 -21.94 -8.69 47.16
CA ASN A 411 -21.55 -8.99 45.82
C ASN A 411 -22.79 -9.07 44.90
N TYR A 412 -22.57 -8.81 43.60
CA TYR A 412 -23.57 -8.91 42.56
C TYR A 412 -23.12 -9.83 41.44
N GLY A 413 -24.05 -10.57 40.90
CA GLY A 413 -23.98 -11.36 39.69
C GLY A 413 -25.22 -11.17 38.88
N ASP A 414 -25.54 -12.06 37.95
CA ASP A 414 -26.72 -12.00 37.10
C ASP A 414 -27.36 -13.39 37.04
N THR A 415 -28.50 -13.56 37.72
CA THR A 415 -29.26 -14.81 37.70
C THR A 415 -30.29 -14.74 36.58
N GLY A 416 -30.02 -15.46 35.48
CA GLY A 416 -30.89 -15.45 34.31
C GLY A 416 -30.26 -14.84 33.09
N ALA A 417 -29.10 -14.22 33.21
CA ALA A 417 -28.33 -13.58 32.14
C ALA A 417 -29.19 -12.52 31.37
N ASP A 418 -29.89 -11.69 32.13
CA ASP A 418 -30.82 -10.70 31.61
C ASP A 418 -30.28 -9.25 31.65
N GLY A 419 -29.02 -9.09 32.12
CA GLY A 419 -28.35 -7.78 32.21
C GLY A 419 -28.66 -7.01 33.50
N THR A 420 -29.36 -7.62 34.47
CA THR A 420 -29.62 -7.03 35.76
C THR A 420 -28.73 -7.57 36.88
N LEU A 421 -28.49 -6.75 37.89
CA LEU A 421 -27.66 -7.10 39.03
C LEU A 421 -28.46 -7.75 40.14
N ASP A 422 -28.18 -9.00 40.46
CA ASP A 422 -28.78 -9.71 41.59
C ASP A 422 -27.79 -9.80 42.75
N ASN A 423 -28.24 -9.48 43.95
CA ASN A 423 -27.42 -9.65 45.14
C ASN A 423 -27.11 -11.13 45.39
N GLY A 424 -25.83 -11.49 45.35
CA GLY A 424 -25.41 -12.88 45.42
C GLY A 424 -25.70 -13.72 44.15
N GLY A 425 -26.21 -13.10 43.06
CA GLY A 425 -26.61 -13.75 41.80
C GLY A 425 -25.52 -14.63 41.17
N ASP A 426 -25.87 -15.30 40.05
CA ASP A 426 -24.97 -16.22 39.35
C ASP A 426 -23.76 -15.50 38.75
N ASN A 427 -22.71 -16.25 38.44
CA ASN A 427 -21.51 -15.72 37.81
C ASN A 427 -21.82 -15.24 36.38
N ILE A 428 -21.30 -14.09 36.02
CA ILE A 428 -21.45 -13.49 34.68
C ILE A 428 -20.36 -14.08 33.77
N ALA A 429 -20.77 -14.71 32.68
CA ALA A 429 -19.86 -15.42 31.77
C ALA A 429 -19.11 -14.43 30.84
N ILE A 430 -17.83 -14.66 30.63
CA ILE A 430 -16.97 -14.03 29.62
C ILE A 430 -16.60 -15.11 28.59
N ALA A 431 -17.13 -15.00 27.39
CA ALA A 431 -16.94 -16.02 26.36
C ALA A 431 -15.55 -15.91 25.70
N ASN A 432 -15.10 -14.71 25.41
CA ASN A 432 -13.87 -14.47 24.66
C ASN A 432 -12.85 -13.66 25.48
N PRO A 433 -11.54 -13.94 25.37
CA PRO A 433 -10.50 -13.08 25.92
C PRO A 433 -10.49 -11.70 25.24
N GLY A 434 -10.11 -10.64 25.96
CA GLY A 434 -9.94 -9.31 25.40
C GLY A 434 -10.03 -8.22 26.45
N ILE A 435 -9.84 -6.99 25.99
CA ILE A 435 -10.09 -5.79 26.81
C ILE A 435 -11.59 -5.46 26.76
N TYR A 436 -12.14 -5.20 27.92
CA TYR A 436 -13.57 -4.86 28.07
C TYR A 436 -13.72 -3.53 28.77
N PHE A 437 -14.72 -2.73 28.37
CA PHE A 437 -15.28 -1.65 29.13
C PHE A 437 -16.46 -2.18 29.92
N VAL A 438 -16.32 -2.22 31.24
CA VAL A 438 -17.31 -2.76 32.15
C VAL A 438 -17.93 -1.60 32.91
N THR A 439 -19.26 -1.51 32.94
CA THR A 439 -20.00 -0.55 33.76
C THR A 439 -20.90 -1.26 34.75
N MET A 440 -21.15 -0.60 35.88
CA MET A 440 -22.10 -1.03 36.91
C MET A 440 -22.90 0.18 37.37
N ASP A 441 -24.23 0.08 37.32
CA ASP A 441 -25.17 1.11 37.77
C ASP A 441 -26.06 0.53 38.87
N LEU A 442 -25.81 0.94 40.11
CA LEU A 442 -26.56 0.52 41.26
C LEU A 442 -27.86 1.32 41.46
N ASN A 443 -28.06 2.43 40.73
CA ASN A 443 -29.31 3.16 40.75
C ASN A 443 -30.42 2.40 39.97
N ASN A 444 -30.01 1.79 38.85
CA ASN A 444 -30.89 1.01 37.97
C ASN A 444 -30.71 -0.51 38.13
N MET A 445 -29.74 -0.96 38.97
CA MET A 445 -29.39 -2.36 39.14
C MET A 445 -29.03 -3.04 37.82
N THR A 446 -28.22 -2.42 36.98
CA THR A 446 -27.77 -2.92 35.68
C THR A 446 -26.25 -2.88 35.52
N TYR A 447 -25.76 -3.62 34.57
CA TYR A 447 -24.35 -3.60 34.17
C TYR A 447 -24.21 -3.72 32.64
N THR A 448 -23.04 -3.34 32.13
CA THR A 448 -22.64 -3.66 30.76
C THR A 448 -21.24 -4.23 30.74
N ILE A 449 -20.99 -5.17 29.82
CA ILE A 449 -19.67 -5.71 29.52
C ILE A 449 -19.49 -5.61 28.01
N ALA A 450 -18.88 -4.51 27.56
CA ALA A 450 -18.67 -4.25 26.14
C ALA A 450 -17.20 -4.53 25.77
N PRO A 451 -16.93 -5.37 24.77
CA PRO A 451 -15.58 -5.49 24.25
C PRO A 451 -15.03 -4.11 23.87
N TYR A 452 -13.85 -3.78 24.35
CA TYR A 452 -13.14 -2.59 23.88
C TYR A 452 -12.62 -2.86 22.48
N LYS A 453 -13.20 -2.18 21.51
CA LYS A 453 -12.76 -2.29 20.12
C LYS A 453 -11.57 -1.35 19.92
N SER A 454 -10.39 -1.92 19.80
CA SER A 454 -9.22 -1.23 19.30
C SER A 454 -9.34 -0.98 17.79
N ASP A 455 -8.47 -0.13 17.27
CA ASP A 455 -8.35 0.08 15.83
C ASP A 455 -7.92 -1.24 15.14
N ALA A 456 -8.81 -1.87 14.38
CA ALA A 456 -8.56 -3.16 13.73
C ALA A 456 -7.47 -3.10 12.63
N ARG A 457 -7.08 -1.89 12.23
CA ARG A 457 -5.96 -1.68 11.30
C ARG A 457 -4.59 -1.92 11.98
N ALA A 458 -4.53 -2.07 13.31
CA ALA A 458 -3.31 -2.41 14.06
C ALA A 458 -2.93 -3.88 13.85
N MET A 459 -2.58 -4.25 12.62
CA MET A 459 -2.31 -5.64 12.22
C MET A 459 -0.83 -5.99 12.44
N PHE A 460 -0.47 -6.22 13.71
CA PHE A 460 0.89 -6.53 14.13
C PHE A 460 0.94 -7.87 14.88
N TYR A 461 1.99 -8.65 14.61
CA TYR A 461 2.33 -9.82 15.40
C TYR A 461 3.33 -9.43 16.48
N THR A 462 3.07 -9.82 17.73
CA THR A 462 3.84 -9.36 18.89
C THR A 462 4.45 -10.49 19.71
N ASP A 463 4.00 -11.75 19.53
CA ASP A 463 4.48 -12.88 20.31
C ASP A 463 5.95 -13.20 19.99
N GLY A 464 6.79 -13.15 21.03
CA GLY A 464 8.22 -13.34 20.89
C GLY A 464 8.97 -12.17 20.23
N GLN A 465 8.31 -11.00 20.02
CA GLN A 465 8.92 -9.81 19.45
C GLN A 465 8.95 -8.64 20.42
N SER A 466 9.98 -7.80 20.32
CA SER A 466 10.10 -6.55 21.06
C SER A 466 9.74 -5.36 20.19
N LEU A 467 9.11 -4.33 20.77
CA LEU A 467 8.82 -3.10 20.02
C LEU A 467 10.09 -2.26 19.76
N GLU A 468 11.06 -2.32 20.66
CA GLU A 468 12.34 -1.60 20.53
C GLU A 468 13.28 -2.38 19.61
N ILE A 469 13.91 -1.65 18.68
CA ILE A 469 14.90 -2.18 17.74
C ILE A 469 16.27 -1.68 18.18
N THR A 470 17.14 -2.61 18.58
CA THR A 470 18.54 -2.33 18.96
C THR A 470 19.51 -2.85 17.91
N ASP A 471 19.11 -3.87 17.15
CA ASP A 471 19.84 -4.47 16.03
C ASP A 471 18.87 -4.74 14.86
N VAL A 472 19.04 -4.03 13.77
CA VAL A 472 18.19 -4.16 12.56
C VAL A 472 18.21 -5.58 11.99
N SER A 473 19.31 -6.34 12.17
CA SER A 473 19.45 -7.70 11.65
C SER A 473 18.60 -8.74 12.40
N GLN A 474 18.04 -8.38 13.57
CA GLN A 474 17.24 -9.29 14.39
C GLN A 474 15.76 -9.19 14.01
N PHE A 475 15.19 -10.26 13.44
CA PHE A 475 13.78 -10.28 13.05
C PHE A 475 12.81 -10.12 14.23
N ASN A 476 13.19 -10.53 15.43
CA ASN A 476 12.39 -10.39 16.64
C ASN A 476 12.43 -8.99 17.30
N GLU A 477 13.12 -8.05 16.71
CA GLU A 477 13.14 -6.64 17.12
C GLU A 477 12.38 -5.77 16.12
N GLY A 478 11.35 -5.06 16.56
CA GLY A 478 10.25 -4.53 15.78
C GLY A 478 9.14 -5.57 15.63
N TYR A 479 7.89 -5.12 15.42
CA TYR A 479 6.76 -6.04 15.22
C TYR A 479 6.62 -6.42 13.75
N ALA A 480 6.36 -7.71 13.47
CA ALA A 480 5.99 -8.16 12.15
C ALA A 480 4.60 -7.61 11.76
N VAL A 481 4.44 -7.22 10.51
CA VAL A 481 3.18 -6.69 9.98
C VAL A 481 2.40 -7.80 9.32
N THR A 482 1.16 -8.02 9.77
CA THR A 482 0.28 -9.10 9.32
C THR A 482 -0.85 -8.61 8.41
N LYS A 483 -0.67 -7.44 7.81
CA LYS A 483 -1.67 -6.77 6.98
C LYS A 483 -2.04 -7.59 5.75
N PHE A 484 -1.06 -8.10 5.02
CA PHE A 484 -1.26 -8.91 3.83
C PHE A 484 -1.22 -10.40 4.19
N LYS A 485 -2.16 -11.19 3.65
CA LYS A 485 -2.22 -12.64 3.83
C LYS A 485 -2.67 -13.32 2.55
N ASN A 486 -2.13 -14.51 2.26
CA ASN A 486 -2.55 -15.35 1.14
C ASN A 486 -3.57 -16.41 1.57
N ILE A 487 -4.54 -16.02 2.41
CA ILE A 487 -5.72 -16.80 2.77
C ILE A 487 -6.98 -16.08 2.33
N ASP A 488 -8.04 -16.83 2.00
CA ASP A 488 -9.35 -16.29 1.70
C ASP A 488 -10.15 -15.95 2.98
N VAL A 489 -11.36 -15.39 2.86
CA VAL A 489 -12.26 -15.08 3.98
C VAL A 489 -12.64 -16.30 4.83
N ASN A 490 -12.46 -17.51 4.34
CA ASN A 490 -12.70 -18.77 5.07
C ASN A 490 -11.42 -19.36 5.68
N GLY A 491 -10.26 -18.71 5.54
CA GLY A 491 -8.97 -19.20 6.01
C GLY A 491 -8.29 -20.20 5.10
N ASN A 492 -8.77 -20.43 3.87
CA ASN A 492 -8.12 -21.32 2.93
C ASN A 492 -6.94 -20.62 2.25
N GLN A 493 -5.85 -21.35 2.03
CA GLN A 493 -4.68 -20.89 1.27
C GLN A 493 -5.07 -20.54 -0.18
N GLY A 494 -4.38 -19.57 -0.77
CA GLY A 494 -4.52 -19.20 -2.17
C GLY A 494 -4.27 -20.35 -3.17
N SER A 495 -4.38 -20.05 -4.45
CA SER A 495 -4.45 -21.06 -5.53
C SER A 495 -3.16 -21.87 -5.74
N ASP A 496 -1.99 -21.32 -5.41
CA ASP A 496 -0.72 -22.05 -5.43
C ASP A 496 -0.66 -23.03 -4.27
N SER A 497 -0.86 -24.31 -4.56
CA SER A 497 -0.81 -25.37 -3.56
C SER A 497 0.56 -25.56 -2.91
N SER A 498 1.64 -25.03 -3.50
CA SER A 498 2.97 -25.03 -2.89
C SER A 498 3.11 -23.96 -1.80
N GLY A 499 2.25 -22.94 -1.79
CA GLY A 499 2.32 -21.79 -0.89
C GLY A 499 3.49 -20.85 -1.15
N SER A 500 4.09 -20.92 -2.33
CA SER A 500 5.24 -20.07 -2.70
C SER A 500 4.83 -18.71 -3.23
N PHE A 501 3.66 -18.62 -3.89
CA PHE A 501 3.18 -17.41 -4.55
C PHE A 501 1.78 -17.04 -4.08
N ALA A 502 1.53 -15.73 -3.95
CA ALA A 502 0.29 -15.20 -3.43
C ALA A 502 -0.71 -14.84 -4.54
N ASP A 503 -2.00 -14.99 -4.23
CA ASP A 503 -3.13 -14.52 -5.03
C ASP A 503 -3.59 -13.11 -4.66
N THR A 504 -3.18 -12.61 -3.50
CA THR A 504 -3.63 -11.34 -2.94
C THR A 504 -3.26 -10.19 -3.88
N ASP A 505 -4.24 -9.48 -4.41
CA ASP A 505 -4.02 -8.29 -5.23
C ASP A 505 -3.52 -7.12 -4.39
N LEU A 506 -2.69 -6.26 -5.01
CA LEU A 506 -2.12 -5.09 -4.34
C LEU A 506 -2.80 -3.81 -4.82
N PRO A 507 -3.58 -3.13 -3.98
CA PRO A 507 -4.12 -1.82 -4.34
C PRO A 507 -2.99 -0.77 -4.41
N LEU A 508 -2.87 -0.09 -5.56
CA LEU A 508 -1.96 1.04 -5.77
C LEU A 508 -2.65 2.39 -5.52
N ILE A 509 -3.96 2.44 -5.76
CA ILE A 509 -4.84 3.57 -5.46
C ILE A 509 -6.18 2.99 -5.01
N ARG A 510 -6.61 3.36 -3.81
CA ARG A 510 -7.94 3.01 -3.31
C ARG A 510 -8.69 4.25 -2.79
N LEU A 511 -9.99 4.16 -2.69
CA LEU A 511 -10.85 5.30 -2.37
C LEU A 511 -10.51 5.93 -1.00
N ALA A 512 -10.05 5.15 -0.04
CA ALA A 512 -9.61 5.66 1.26
C ALA A 512 -8.49 6.71 1.15
N GLU A 513 -7.52 6.53 0.23
CA GLU A 513 -6.50 7.54 -0.02
C GLU A 513 -7.11 8.85 -0.55
N VAL A 514 -8.09 8.76 -1.44
CA VAL A 514 -8.78 9.93 -1.99
C VAL A 514 -9.50 10.72 -0.89
N TYR A 515 -10.12 10.03 0.08
CA TYR A 515 -10.73 10.67 1.26
C TYR A 515 -9.71 11.46 2.07
N LEU A 516 -8.53 10.88 2.29
CA LEU A 516 -7.46 11.51 3.04
C LEU A 516 -6.79 12.64 2.24
N ASN A 517 -6.68 12.52 0.91
CA ASN A 517 -6.21 13.59 0.03
C ASN A 517 -7.15 14.81 0.09
N TYR A 518 -8.46 14.57 0.03
CA TYR A 518 -9.48 15.62 0.18
C TYR A 518 -9.34 16.35 1.52
N ALA A 519 -9.23 15.60 2.61
CA ALA A 519 -9.14 16.16 3.95
C ALA A 519 -7.85 17.00 4.10
N GLU A 520 -6.71 16.48 3.66
CA GLU A 520 -5.45 17.20 3.71
C GLU A 520 -5.45 18.46 2.85
N ALA A 521 -5.92 18.37 1.60
CA ALA A 521 -6.01 19.52 0.69
C ALA A 521 -6.92 20.61 1.25
N THR A 522 -8.07 20.24 1.88
CA THR A 522 -8.98 21.17 2.54
C THR A 522 -8.27 21.93 3.68
N LEU A 523 -7.53 21.22 4.53
CA LEU A 523 -6.77 21.82 5.64
C LEU A 523 -5.61 22.71 5.17
N ARG A 524 -5.05 22.44 3.99
CA ARG A 524 -3.98 23.25 3.38
C ARG A 524 -4.49 24.48 2.64
N GLY A 525 -5.79 24.77 2.71
CA GLY A 525 -6.42 25.96 2.11
C GLY A 525 -7.12 25.69 0.79
N GLY A 526 -7.37 24.45 0.42
CA GLY A 526 -8.30 24.10 -0.64
C GLY A 526 -9.74 24.44 -0.28
N ASN A 527 -10.60 24.57 -1.29
CA ASN A 527 -12.00 24.99 -1.18
C ASN A 527 -12.96 23.87 -0.73
N GLY A 528 -12.44 22.78 -0.15
CA GLY A 528 -13.24 21.68 0.39
C GLY A 528 -13.98 22.03 1.68
N SER A 529 -14.88 21.16 2.11
CA SER A 529 -15.66 21.29 3.33
C SER A 529 -15.02 20.51 4.50
N ILE A 530 -14.79 21.19 5.63
CA ILE A 530 -14.32 20.52 6.87
C ILE A 530 -15.32 19.45 7.32
N SER A 531 -16.63 19.70 7.21
CA SER A 531 -17.65 18.69 7.56
C SER A 531 -17.52 17.45 6.69
N THR A 532 -17.37 17.61 5.37
CA THR A 532 -17.18 16.48 4.45
C THR A 532 -15.87 15.73 4.77
N ALA A 533 -14.80 16.45 5.09
CA ALA A 533 -13.53 15.82 5.49
C ALA A 533 -13.70 14.96 6.75
N VAL A 534 -14.40 15.47 7.78
CA VAL A 534 -14.71 14.73 9.01
C VAL A 534 -15.58 13.52 8.70
N ASP A 535 -16.63 13.68 7.89
CA ASP A 535 -17.54 12.58 7.53
C ASP A 535 -16.79 11.45 6.82
N LYS A 536 -15.90 11.79 5.88
CA LYS A 536 -15.12 10.80 5.13
C LYS A 536 -14.06 10.09 5.98
N ILE A 537 -13.39 10.80 6.87
CA ILE A 537 -12.49 10.19 7.85
C ILE A 537 -13.27 9.29 8.81
N ASN A 538 -14.44 9.72 9.28
CA ASN A 538 -15.27 8.91 10.17
C ASN A 538 -15.84 7.66 9.50
N GLU A 539 -16.05 7.67 8.18
CA GLU A 539 -16.39 6.47 7.42
C GLU A 539 -15.26 5.41 7.51
N LEU A 540 -13.99 5.81 7.32
CA LEU A 540 -12.83 4.94 7.50
C LEU A 540 -12.70 4.45 8.95
N ARG A 541 -12.87 5.36 9.91
CA ARG A 541 -12.74 5.03 11.33
C ARG A 541 -13.87 4.16 11.84
N THR A 542 -15.09 4.36 11.37
CA THR A 542 -16.24 3.49 11.70
C THR A 542 -15.98 2.05 11.22
N ARG A 543 -15.42 1.86 10.01
CA ARG A 543 -14.96 0.56 9.53
C ARG A 543 -13.89 -0.03 10.45
N ALA A 544 -12.85 0.77 10.76
CA ALA A 544 -11.70 0.33 11.55
C ALA A 544 -12.06 -0.07 12.98
N TYR A 545 -12.99 0.62 13.60
CA TYR A 545 -13.43 0.35 14.98
C TYR A 545 -14.69 -0.51 15.06
N GLY A 546 -15.31 -0.83 13.92
CA GLY A 546 -16.61 -1.51 13.86
C GLY A 546 -17.73 -0.76 14.57
N SER A 547 -17.55 0.52 14.86
CA SER A 547 -18.48 1.40 15.58
C SER A 547 -18.03 2.86 15.48
N ASN A 548 -18.86 3.79 16.00
CA ASN A 548 -18.51 5.21 16.06
C ASN A 548 -17.51 5.57 17.18
N SER A 549 -17.01 4.60 17.97
CA SER A 549 -16.15 4.87 19.12
C SER A 549 -14.82 5.54 18.74
N GLY A 550 -14.35 5.31 17.53
CA GLY A 550 -13.14 5.94 17.00
C GLY A 550 -13.38 7.27 16.27
N ASN A 551 -14.63 7.73 16.13
CA ASN A 551 -14.96 8.88 15.30
C ASN A 551 -14.45 10.19 15.92
N ILE A 552 -14.12 11.14 15.06
CA ILE A 552 -13.60 12.46 15.39
C ILE A 552 -14.62 13.55 15.14
N THR A 553 -14.37 14.72 15.71
CA THR A 553 -15.09 15.96 15.45
C THR A 553 -14.22 16.92 14.63
N ALA A 554 -14.80 18.04 14.19
CA ALA A 554 -14.07 19.07 13.46
C ALA A 554 -12.93 19.70 14.30
N SER A 555 -13.01 19.67 15.63
CA SER A 555 -11.94 20.18 16.51
C SER A 555 -10.72 19.26 16.59
N ASP A 556 -10.87 17.99 16.28
CA ASP A 556 -9.79 17.01 16.28
C ASP A 556 -9.03 17.01 14.96
N LEU A 557 -9.70 17.48 13.88
CA LEU A 557 -9.16 17.45 12.52
C LEU A 557 -8.10 18.55 12.32
N ASN A 558 -6.86 18.14 12.13
CA ASN A 558 -5.71 18.98 11.80
C ASN A 558 -4.71 18.20 10.94
N LEU A 559 -3.67 18.86 10.42
CA LEU A 559 -2.69 18.23 9.54
C LEU A 559 -1.94 17.06 10.19
N ASP A 560 -1.54 17.20 11.45
CA ASP A 560 -0.81 16.13 12.16
C ASP A 560 -1.72 14.89 12.33
N PHE A 561 -3.00 15.13 12.66
CA PHE A 561 -3.99 14.05 12.73
C PHE A 561 -4.14 13.34 11.38
N VAL A 562 -4.24 14.10 10.27
CA VAL A 562 -4.38 13.51 8.92
C VAL A 562 -3.12 12.70 8.55
N LEU A 563 -1.92 13.19 8.86
CA LEU A 563 -0.67 12.45 8.63
C LEU A 563 -0.65 11.12 9.39
N ASP A 564 -1.14 11.10 10.63
CA ASP A 564 -1.25 9.89 11.44
C ASP A 564 -2.38 8.97 10.94
N GLU A 565 -3.51 9.53 10.50
CA GLU A 565 -4.60 8.73 9.92
C GLU A 565 -4.18 8.10 8.60
N ARG A 566 -3.41 8.81 7.75
CA ARG A 566 -2.78 8.23 6.56
C ARG A 566 -1.85 7.07 6.92
N SER A 567 -1.08 7.19 8.00
CA SER A 567 -0.25 6.07 8.49
C SER A 567 -1.10 4.88 8.92
N ARG A 568 -2.17 5.10 9.72
CA ARG A 568 -3.05 4.00 10.17
C ARG A 568 -3.75 3.29 9.02
N GLU A 569 -4.18 4.06 8.03
CA GLU A 569 -4.98 3.55 6.91
C GLU A 569 -4.12 2.93 5.81
N LEU A 570 -2.99 3.59 5.44
CA LEU A 570 -2.25 3.33 4.21
C LEU A 570 -0.84 2.77 4.41
N TYR A 571 -0.46 2.36 5.64
CA TYR A 571 0.88 1.80 5.86
C TYR A 571 1.12 0.59 4.95
N TRP A 572 2.35 0.47 4.45
CA TRP A 572 2.81 -0.58 3.54
C TRP A 572 2.13 -0.57 2.16
N GLU A 573 1.55 0.58 1.77
CA GLU A 573 0.98 0.80 0.42
C GLU A 573 1.83 1.76 -0.44
N GLY A 574 3.07 2.04 -0.02
CA GLY A 574 4.05 2.79 -0.82
C GLY A 574 3.86 4.31 -0.85
N LEU A 575 3.29 4.92 0.19
CA LEU A 575 2.96 6.35 0.22
C LEU A 575 3.74 7.16 1.28
N ARG A 576 4.32 6.50 2.29
CA ARG A 576 4.84 7.18 3.49
C ARG A 576 5.96 8.17 3.20
N ARG A 577 6.92 7.83 2.33
CA ARG A 577 8.03 8.74 1.98
C ARG A 577 7.50 10.06 1.42
N THR A 578 6.58 10.02 0.47
CA THR A 578 5.98 11.21 -0.16
C THR A 578 5.22 12.05 0.87
N ASP A 579 4.47 11.41 1.78
CA ASP A 579 3.79 12.07 2.88
C ASP A 579 4.79 12.81 3.80
N LEU A 580 5.84 12.14 4.26
CA LEU A 580 6.85 12.76 5.12
C LEU A 580 7.61 13.89 4.43
N ILE A 581 7.85 13.81 3.11
CA ILE A 581 8.46 14.89 2.33
C ILE A 581 7.53 16.10 2.30
N ARG A 582 6.23 15.90 2.04
CA ARG A 582 5.21 16.95 1.97
C ARG A 582 5.01 17.66 3.30
N TYR A 583 5.17 16.94 4.42
CA TYR A 583 5.11 17.50 5.77
C TYR A 583 6.45 18.07 6.26
N GLY A 584 7.52 17.97 5.48
CA GLY A 584 8.85 18.47 5.86
C GLY A 584 9.59 17.59 6.88
N TYR A 585 9.13 16.38 7.13
CA TYR A 585 9.65 15.47 8.16
C TYR A 585 10.69 14.47 7.65
N PHE A 586 10.69 14.15 6.35
CA PHE A 586 11.51 13.07 5.80
C PHE A 586 13.01 13.21 6.09
N THR A 587 13.58 14.40 5.86
CA THR A 587 15.00 14.67 6.12
C THR A 587 15.26 15.45 7.40
N SER A 588 14.22 15.95 8.05
CA SER A 588 14.30 16.80 9.25
C SER A 588 14.85 16.05 10.47
N GLY A 589 15.57 16.77 11.36
CA GLY A 589 15.91 16.32 12.70
C GLY A 589 14.79 16.50 13.74
N SER A 590 13.62 17.05 13.35
CA SER A 590 12.48 17.24 14.25
C SER A 590 11.53 16.04 14.29
N TYR A 591 11.63 15.12 13.33
CA TYR A 591 10.86 13.88 13.28
C TYR A 591 11.82 12.70 13.06
N LEU A 592 11.99 11.89 14.08
CA LEU A 592 13.00 10.83 14.12
C LEU A 592 12.33 9.45 14.28
N TRP A 593 12.98 8.46 13.70
CA TRP A 593 12.66 7.04 13.87
C TRP A 593 13.95 6.24 14.03
N PRO A 594 13.91 5.03 14.60
CA PRO A 594 15.09 4.19 14.79
C PRO A 594 15.90 4.03 13.50
N PHE A 595 17.20 4.22 13.58
CA PHE A 595 18.18 4.10 12.50
C PHE A 595 18.08 5.12 11.36
N LYS A 596 17.18 6.10 11.40
CA LYS A 596 17.23 7.24 10.47
C LYS A 596 18.62 7.88 10.51
N GLY A 597 19.24 8.09 9.33
CA GLY A 597 20.61 8.63 9.23
C GLY A 597 21.68 7.70 9.81
N ASN A 598 21.40 6.39 9.87
CA ASN A 598 22.28 5.33 10.41
C ASN A 598 22.62 5.50 11.90
N GLU A 599 21.75 6.17 12.67
CA GLU A 599 21.89 6.37 14.11
C GLU A 599 20.76 5.64 14.84
N ALA A 600 21.07 4.91 15.93
CA ALA A 600 20.09 4.07 16.65
C ALA A 600 18.81 4.83 17.06
N ASN A 601 18.94 6.08 17.53
CA ASN A 601 17.80 6.93 17.88
C ASN A 601 17.32 7.83 16.73
N GLY A 602 17.93 7.70 15.57
CA GLY A 602 17.68 8.53 14.41
C GLY A 602 18.34 9.92 14.49
N THR A 603 18.69 10.46 13.33
CA THR A 603 19.18 11.84 13.18
C THR A 603 18.62 12.45 11.90
N GLY A 604 18.71 13.79 11.76
CA GLY A 604 18.40 14.46 10.50
C GLY A 604 19.42 14.10 9.43
N VAL A 605 18.99 14.09 8.17
CA VAL A 605 19.84 13.80 7.01
C VAL A 605 19.82 14.95 6.01
N ASP A 606 20.76 14.98 5.07
CA ASP A 606 20.84 16.02 4.07
C ASP A 606 19.60 16.10 3.20
N SER A 607 19.19 17.29 2.84
CA SER A 607 17.93 17.55 2.10
C SER A 607 17.90 16.94 0.69
N TYR A 608 19.04 16.66 0.08
CA TYR A 608 19.11 16.02 -1.24
C TYR A 608 18.57 14.57 -1.20
N ARG A 609 18.55 13.92 -0.04
CA ARG A 609 17.96 12.58 0.17
C ARG A 609 16.45 12.50 -0.13
N LYS A 610 15.79 13.63 -0.34
CA LYS A 610 14.38 13.65 -0.78
C LYS A 610 14.17 13.04 -2.16
N ILE A 611 15.21 12.95 -2.98
CA ILE A 611 15.20 12.31 -4.30
C ILE A 611 16.32 11.28 -4.38
N PHE A 612 16.14 10.27 -5.22
CA PHE A 612 17.14 9.25 -5.46
C PHE A 612 18.08 9.64 -6.61
N PRO A 613 19.30 9.07 -6.69
CA PRO A 613 20.19 9.27 -7.81
C PRO A 613 19.65 8.62 -9.08
N LEU A 614 20.02 9.16 -10.23
CA LEU A 614 19.92 8.42 -11.50
C LEU A 614 20.98 7.32 -11.54
N PRO A 615 20.73 6.17 -12.18
CA PRO A 615 21.69 5.10 -12.28
C PRO A 615 23.00 5.57 -12.92
N ASN A 616 24.13 5.20 -12.35
CA ASN A 616 25.45 5.57 -12.87
C ASN A 616 25.65 5.15 -14.34
N ASN A 617 25.17 3.96 -14.71
CA ASN A 617 25.27 3.46 -16.08
C ASN A 617 24.48 4.31 -17.07
N VAL A 618 23.31 4.82 -16.67
CA VAL A 618 22.47 5.69 -17.52
C VAL A 618 23.18 7.04 -17.76
N ILE A 619 23.78 7.62 -16.72
CA ILE A 619 24.57 8.87 -16.82
C ILE A 619 25.82 8.65 -17.70
N ALA A 620 26.50 7.52 -17.54
CA ALA A 620 27.72 7.23 -18.30
C ALA A 620 27.47 7.05 -19.82
N ILE A 621 26.32 6.51 -20.19
CA ILE A 621 25.94 6.23 -21.58
C ILE A 621 25.31 7.47 -22.26
N ASN A 622 24.54 8.28 -21.51
CA ASN A 622 23.83 9.41 -22.07
C ASN A 622 24.37 10.75 -21.56
N PRO A 623 25.22 11.44 -22.34
CA PRO A 623 25.82 12.73 -21.96
C PRO A 623 24.83 13.89 -21.86
N ASN A 624 23.57 13.70 -22.27
CA ASN A 624 22.52 14.71 -22.14
C ASN A 624 21.90 14.72 -20.71
N LEU A 625 22.31 13.79 -19.85
CA LEU A 625 21.77 13.68 -18.50
C LEU A 625 22.78 14.23 -17.47
N GLN A 626 22.24 14.77 -16.41
CA GLN A 626 22.98 15.24 -15.25
C GLN A 626 22.47 14.51 -14.00
N GLN A 627 23.40 14.12 -13.14
CA GLN A 627 23.07 13.49 -11.87
C GLN A 627 22.33 14.48 -10.95
N ASN A 628 21.43 13.97 -10.12
CA ASN A 628 20.75 14.76 -9.11
C ASN A 628 21.77 15.35 -8.10
N PRO A 629 21.55 16.59 -7.62
CA PRO A 629 22.45 17.24 -6.67
C PRO A 629 22.68 16.39 -5.41
N GLY A 630 23.93 16.26 -4.98
CA GLY A 630 24.32 15.50 -3.79
C GLY A 630 24.82 14.06 -4.08
N TYR A 631 24.74 13.59 -5.34
CA TYR A 631 25.18 12.26 -5.76
C TYR A 631 26.31 12.29 -6.78
#